data_864c702962b0a2fb0ed4d951863479f1
#
_entry.id   864c702962b0a2fb0ed4d951863479f1
#
_cell.length_a   1.000
_cell.length_b   1.000
_cell.length_c   1.000
_cell.angle_alpha   90.00
_cell.angle_beta   90.00
_cell.angle_gamma   90.00
#
_symmetry.space_group_name_H-M   'P 1'
#
loop_
_entity.id
_entity.type
_entity.pdbx_description
1 polymer ?
#
loop_
_entity_poly.entity_id
_entity_poly.type
_entity_poly.pdbx_seq_one_letter_code
_entity_poly.pdbx_strand_id
1 'polypeptide(L)'
;MKKSLVLTVGAALLVGALVGAFFTFRTTAPAVQAHGQKVIHVIEHAVTDTVQNFHPGKDSRGDVLGFGNPVYDAQDKNIVGHDNGYCIRTTPGVAWECNWTIFLKGGQITVEGPYYDDPKHDSLLAITGGTGVYEQAQGQMLLHDHFGDATQYDFTYMLVQ
;
A
#
# COMPACT_ATOMS: atom_id res chain seq x y z
N MET A 1 37.12 65.51 69.55
CA MET A 1 37.20 64.10 69.74
C MET A 1 35.85 63.47 69.23
N LYS A 2 35.81 62.98 68.02
CA LYS A 2 34.62 62.41 67.40
C LYS A 2 34.79 60.88 67.38
N LYS A 3 33.91 60.21 68.07
CA LYS A 3 33.84 58.74 68.02
C LYS A 3 33.07 58.31 66.80
N SER A 4 33.64 57.52 65.88
CA SER A 4 33.00 56.94 64.76
C SER A 4 32.34 55.62 65.20
N LEU A 5 31.04 55.49 64.93
CA LEU A 5 30.25 54.26 65.13
C LEU A 5 30.28 53.46 63.82
N VAL A 6 30.87 52.31 63.89
CA VAL A 6 30.86 51.34 62.73
C VAL A 6 29.60 50.49 62.83
N LEU A 7 28.71 50.60 61.84
CA LEU A 7 27.53 49.81 61.71
C LEU A 7 27.86 48.64 60.82
N THR A 8 27.89 47.43 61.39
CA THR A 8 28.01 46.15 60.65
C THR A 8 26.58 45.68 60.17
N VAL A 9 26.42 45.76 58.86
CA VAL A 9 25.19 45.18 58.21
C VAL A 9 25.47 43.71 57.94
N GLY A 10 24.73 42.83 58.62
CA GLY A 10 24.73 41.39 58.36
C GLY A 10 23.85 41.06 57.14
N ALA A 11 24.45 40.54 56.11
CA ALA A 11 23.73 40.04 54.94
C ALA A 11 23.23 38.61 55.25
N ALA A 12 21.92 38.47 55.36
CA ALA A 12 21.27 37.14 55.44
C ALA A 12 21.09 36.62 54.01
N LEU A 13 21.81 35.55 53.65
CA LEU A 13 21.62 34.81 52.39
C LEU A 13 20.42 33.88 52.56
N LEU A 14 19.28 34.21 51.95
CA LEU A 14 18.17 33.34 51.72
C LEU A 14 18.48 32.43 50.54
N VAL A 15 18.82 31.17 50.79
CA VAL A 15 18.91 30.11 49.78
C VAL A 15 17.50 29.61 49.50
N GLY A 16 16.90 30.14 48.44
CA GLY A 16 15.64 29.65 47.91
C GLY A 16 15.85 28.34 47.13
N ALA A 17 15.43 27.19 47.71
CA ALA A 17 15.38 25.93 46.98
C ALA A 17 14.24 25.95 45.96
N LEU A 18 14.57 26.20 44.67
CA LEU A 18 13.68 25.97 43.54
C LEU A 18 13.51 24.48 43.30
N VAL A 19 12.43 23.89 43.82
CA VAL A 19 12.00 22.54 43.44
C VAL A 19 11.39 22.65 42.05
N GLY A 20 12.19 22.42 41.01
CA GLY A 20 11.74 22.29 39.65
C GLY A 20 11.02 20.93 39.48
N ALA A 21 9.69 20.97 39.40
CA ALA A 21 8.90 19.80 39.04
C ALA A 21 9.16 19.50 37.53
N PHE A 22 10.03 18.55 37.23
CA PHE A 22 10.19 18.03 35.89
C PHE A 22 8.95 17.19 35.56
N PHE A 23 7.99 17.78 34.84
CA PHE A 23 6.93 17.02 34.16
C PHE A 23 7.55 16.27 33.00
N THR A 24 7.91 15.01 33.21
CA THR A 24 8.25 14.11 32.10
C THR A 24 6.96 13.76 31.36
N PHE A 25 6.69 14.45 30.25
CA PHE A 25 5.70 14.01 29.30
C PHE A 25 6.16 12.68 28.71
N ARG A 26 5.64 11.56 29.26
CA ARG A 26 5.75 10.26 28.58
C ARG A 26 4.83 10.34 27.36
N THR A 27 5.38 10.64 26.19
CA THR A 27 4.71 10.36 24.92
C THR A 27 4.66 8.84 24.78
N THR A 28 3.57 8.22 25.22
CA THR A 28 3.26 6.85 24.79
C THR A 28 2.96 6.94 23.31
N ALA A 29 3.91 6.52 22.47
CA ALA A 29 3.61 6.26 21.07
C ALA A 29 2.39 5.30 21.04
N PRO A 30 1.37 5.57 20.20
CA PRO A 30 0.26 4.64 20.06
C PRO A 30 0.87 3.27 19.71
N ALA A 31 0.52 2.24 20.47
CA ALA A 31 0.89 0.89 20.12
C ALA A 31 0.30 0.63 18.73
N VAL A 32 1.17 0.42 17.74
CA VAL A 32 0.73 -0.09 16.44
C VAL A 32 0.16 -1.46 16.73
N GLN A 33 -1.17 -1.55 16.80
CA GLN A 33 -1.84 -2.83 16.86
C GLN A 33 -1.39 -3.60 15.63
N ALA A 34 -0.81 -4.78 15.83
CA ALA A 34 -0.59 -5.71 14.73
C ALA A 34 -1.99 -6.11 14.23
N HIS A 35 -2.44 -5.45 13.17
CA HIS A 35 -3.65 -5.82 12.47
C HIS A 35 -3.41 -7.19 11.85
N GLY A 36 -4.34 -8.12 12.06
CA GLY A 36 -4.27 -9.43 11.41
C GLY A 36 -4.22 -9.24 9.91
N GLN A 37 -3.25 -9.86 9.25
CA GLN A 37 -3.19 -9.86 7.79
C GLN A 37 -4.11 -10.95 7.25
N LYS A 38 -5.06 -10.60 6.40
CA LYS A 38 -5.87 -11.56 5.62
C LYS A 38 -5.27 -11.69 4.23
N VAL A 39 -4.92 -12.90 3.84
CA VAL A 39 -4.39 -13.20 2.50
C VAL A 39 -5.46 -13.86 1.64
N ILE A 40 -5.63 -13.38 0.41
CA ILE A 40 -6.46 -14.00 -0.62
C ILE A 40 -5.55 -14.28 -1.81
N HIS A 41 -5.46 -15.54 -2.23
CA HIS A 41 -4.72 -15.97 -3.40
C HIS A 41 -5.69 -16.50 -4.44
N VAL A 42 -5.61 -15.97 -5.65
CA VAL A 42 -6.39 -16.39 -6.82
C VAL A 42 -5.49 -16.40 -8.06
N ILE A 43 -5.88 -17.15 -9.08
CA ILE A 43 -5.19 -17.23 -10.36
C ILE A 43 -6.10 -16.64 -11.44
N GLU A 44 -5.61 -15.61 -12.11
CA GLU A 44 -6.26 -15.02 -13.27
C GLU A 44 -5.85 -15.76 -14.54
N HIS A 45 -6.80 -16.00 -15.46
CA HIS A 45 -6.52 -16.46 -16.82
C HIS A 45 -6.75 -15.33 -17.80
N ALA A 46 -5.69 -14.82 -18.40
CA ALA A 46 -5.68 -13.66 -19.31
C ALA A 46 -6.25 -14.03 -20.70
N VAL A 47 -7.57 -14.18 -20.77
CA VAL A 47 -8.26 -14.65 -21.99
C VAL A 47 -8.90 -13.54 -22.83
N THR A 48 -9.02 -12.33 -22.28
CA THR A 48 -9.66 -11.19 -22.98
C THR A 48 -8.74 -10.01 -23.24
N ASP A 49 -7.50 -10.10 -22.84
CA ASP A 49 -6.52 -9.02 -22.93
C ASP A 49 -6.42 -8.46 -24.34
N THR A 50 -6.67 -7.16 -24.45
CA THR A 50 -6.68 -6.47 -25.73
C THR A 50 -5.94 -5.15 -25.62
N VAL A 51 -4.91 -4.98 -26.45
CA VAL A 51 -4.15 -3.74 -26.52
C VAL A 51 -4.65 -2.87 -27.66
N GLN A 52 -5.08 -1.65 -27.33
CA GLN A 52 -5.33 -0.59 -28.29
C GLN A 52 -4.06 0.26 -28.42
N ASN A 53 -3.37 0.13 -29.54
CA ASN A 53 -2.16 0.89 -29.79
C ASN A 53 -2.48 2.32 -30.23
N PHE A 54 -1.86 3.30 -29.60
CA PHE A 54 -1.94 4.71 -29.97
C PHE A 54 -1.26 4.98 -31.32
N HIS A 55 -0.15 4.26 -31.57
CA HIS A 55 0.53 4.25 -32.87
C HIS A 55 0.49 2.83 -33.45
N PRO A 56 -0.25 2.60 -34.55
CA PRO A 56 -0.40 1.26 -35.11
C PRO A 56 0.93 0.54 -35.36
N GLY A 57 1.04 -0.70 -34.86
CA GLY A 57 2.21 -1.55 -35.05
C GLY A 57 3.44 -1.18 -34.21
N LYS A 58 3.29 -0.30 -33.24
CA LYS A 58 4.37 0.06 -32.30
C LYS A 58 3.86 0.03 -30.87
N ASP A 59 4.66 -0.54 -29.97
CA ASP A 59 4.49 -0.37 -28.53
C ASP A 59 4.88 1.08 -28.20
N SER A 60 3.92 1.84 -27.68
CA SER A 60 4.11 3.27 -27.47
C SER A 60 3.46 3.74 -26.17
N ARG A 61 4.04 4.80 -25.60
CA ARG A 61 3.46 5.44 -24.42
C ARG A 61 2.04 5.91 -24.72
N GLY A 62 1.13 5.55 -23.81
CA GLY A 62 -0.29 5.87 -23.94
C GLY A 62 -1.13 4.74 -24.53
N ASP A 63 -0.53 3.64 -25.04
CA ASP A 63 -1.29 2.46 -25.43
C ASP A 63 -2.11 1.96 -24.23
N VAL A 64 -3.31 1.45 -24.51
CA VAL A 64 -4.24 0.97 -23.50
C VAL A 64 -4.44 -0.52 -23.64
N LEU A 65 -4.16 -1.25 -22.59
CA LEU A 65 -4.57 -2.65 -22.39
C LEU A 65 -5.90 -2.64 -21.63
N GLY A 66 -6.92 -3.29 -22.17
CA GLY A 66 -8.20 -3.51 -21.50
C GLY A 66 -8.44 -5.00 -21.33
N PHE A 67 -9.03 -5.39 -20.19
CA PHE A 67 -9.30 -6.80 -19.88
C PHE A 67 -10.51 -6.99 -18.97
N GLY A 68 -11.05 -8.23 -18.99
CA GLY A 68 -12.09 -8.69 -18.09
C GLY A 68 -12.04 -10.21 -18.03
N ASN A 69 -11.26 -10.74 -17.11
CA ASN A 69 -10.81 -12.13 -17.09
C ASN A 69 -11.44 -12.94 -15.95
N PRO A 70 -11.62 -14.26 -16.12
CA PRO A 70 -12.02 -15.14 -15.02
C PRO A 70 -10.85 -15.32 -14.05
N VAL A 71 -11.18 -15.36 -12.74
CA VAL A 71 -10.23 -15.71 -11.70
C VAL A 71 -10.63 -17.01 -11.01
N TYR A 72 -9.65 -17.85 -10.76
CA TYR A 72 -9.78 -19.18 -10.20
C TYR A 72 -9.28 -19.23 -8.75
N ASP A 73 -9.65 -20.29 -8.05
CA ASP A 73 -9.10 -20.56 -6.72
C ASP A 73 -7.58 -20.86 -6.79
N ALA A 74 -6.93 -20.85 -5.62
CA ALA A 74 -5.49 -21.09 -5.50
C ALA A 74 -5.01 -22.48 -6.01
N GLN A 75 -5.92 -23.38 -6.34
CA GLN A 75 -5.65 -24.69 -6.92
C GLN A 75 -5.94 -24.73 -8.43
N ASP A 76 -6.28 -23.60 -9.03
CA ASP A 76 -6.64 -23.43 -10.44
C ASP A 76 -7.75 -24.40 -10.92
N LYS A 77 -8.77 -24.62 -10.06
CA LYS A 77 -9.82 -25.61 -10.35
C LYS A 77 -11.20 -25.00 -10.56
N ASN A 78 -11.55 -24.00 -9.76
CA ASN A 78 -12.88 -23.45 -9.76
C ASN A 78 -12.84 -21.94 -10.00
N ILE A 79 -13.70 -21.42 -10.87
CA ILE A 79 -13.89 -19.99 -11.02
C ILE A 79 -14.51 -19.46 -9.73
N VAL A 80 -13.84 -18.53 -9.09
CA VAL A 80 -14.25 -17.87 -7.83
C VAL A 80 -14.65 -16.42 -8.02
N GLY A 81 -14.42 -15.87 -9.21
CA GLY A 81 -14.77 -14.51 -9.57
C GLY A 81 -14.30 -14.13 -10.96
N HIS A 82 -14.17 -12.86 -11.18
CA HIS A 82 -13.59 -12.27 -12.38
C HIS A 82 -12.97 -10.93 -12.02
N ASP A 83 -12.19 -10.37 -12.90
CA ASP A 83 -11.74 -8.99 -12.81
C ASP A 83 -12.15 -8.18 -14.03
N ASN A 84 -12.05 -6.86 -13.89
CA ASN A 84 -12.15 -5.92 -14.99
C ASN A 84 -11.15 -4.80 -14.74
N GLY A 85 -10.39 -4.46 -15.76
CA GLY A 85 -9.40 -3.41 -15.62
C GLY A 85 -8.83 -2.88 -16.90
N TYR A 86 -7.90 -1.99 -16.70
CA TYR A 86 -7.10 -1.43 -17.79
C TYR A 86 -5.69 -1.09 -17.29
N CYS A 87 -4.76 -1.05 -18.25
CA CYS A 87 -3.43 -0.51 -18.03
C CYS A 87 -3.11 0.53 -19.12
N ILE A 88 -2.30 1.51 -18.76
CA ILE A 88 -1.75 2.50 -19.71
C ILE A 88 -0.26 2.27 -19.80
N ARG A 89 0.27 2.12 -21.02
CA ARG A 89 1.69 1.99 -21.26
C ARG A 89 2.45 3.25 -20.83
N THR A 90 3.25 3.14 -19.79
CA THR A 90 4.06 4.25 -19.28
C THR A 90 5.46 4.24 -19.87
N THR A 91 6.06 3.05 -20.02
CA THR A 91 7.40 2.89 -20.61
C THR A 91 7.38 1.70 -21.58
N PRO A 92 7.47 1.96 -22.91
CA PRO A 92 7.43 0.93 -23.94
C PRO A 92 8.45 -0.19 -23.68
N GLY A 93 7.99 -1.45 -23.78
CA GLY A 93 8.78 -2.64 -23.54
C GLY A 93 9.24 -2.86 -22.10
N VAL A 94 8.71 -2.09 -21.12
CA VAL A 94 9.15 -2.16 -19.73
C VAL A 94 7.99 -2.21 -18.75
N ALA A 95 7.06 -1.23 -18.81
CA ALA A 95 6.05 -1.10 -17.76
C ALA A 95 4.77 -0.43 -18.23
N TRP A 96 3.69 -0.83 -17.54
CA TRP A 96 2.37 -0.24 -17.58
C TRP A 96 2.02 0.33 -16.20
N GLU A 97 1.08 1.25 -16.15
CA GLU A 97 0.36 1.65 -14.95
C GLU A 97 -1.06 1.12 -15.04
N CYS A 98 -1.48 0.32 -14.07
CA CYS A 98 -2.71 -0.46 -14.12
C CYS A 98 -3.67 -0.09 -13.01
N ASN A 99 -4.97 -0.23 -13.32
CA ASN A 99 -6.06 -0.16 -12.34
C ASN A 99 -7.08 -1.24 -12.69
N TRP A 100 -7.48 -2.06 -11.70
CA TRP A 100 -8.56 -3.02 -11.89
C TRP A 100 -9.35 -3.31 -10.62
N THR A 101 -10.51 -3.91 -10.83
CA THR A 101 -11.40 -4.40 -9.79
C THR A 101 -11.54 -5.90 -9.89
N ILE A 102 -11.25 -6.63 -8.82
CA ILE A 102 -11.60 -8.04 -8.70
C ILE A 102 -12.96 -8.19 -8.01
N PHE A 103 -13.82 -9.03 -8.59
CA PHE A 103 -15.15 -9.36 -8.12
C PHE A 103 -15.14 -10.75 -7.51
N LEU A 104 -15.27 -10.82 -6.19
CA LEU A 104 -15.28 -12.07 -5.43
C LEU A 104 -16.60 -12.25 -4.69
N LYS A 105 -16.83 -13.44 -4.14
CA LYS A 105 -18.00 -13.67 -3.30
C LYS A 105 -18.05 -12.69 -2.13
N GLY A 106 -19.09 -11.88 -2.09
CA GLY A 106 -19.35 -10.94 -1.00
C GLY A 106 -18.88 -9.51 -1.24
N GLY A 107 -18.16 -9.22 -2.34
CA GLY A 107 -17.75 -7.84 -2.64
C GLY A 107 -16.64 -7.75 -3.67
N GLN A 108 -16.02 -6.58 -3.71
CA GLN A 108 -14.99 -6.21 -4.68
C GLN A 108 -13.76 -5.65 -3.96
N ILE A 109 -12.59 -5.79 -4.60
CA ILE A 109 -11.36 -5.13 -4.17
C ILE A 109 -10.80 -4.38 -5.39
N THR A 110 -10.35 -3.14 -5.21
CA THR A 110 -9.68 -2.35 -6.23
C THR A 110 -8.20 -2.25 -5.96
N VAL A 111 -7.39 -2.29 -7.02
CA VAL A 111 -5.94 -2.13 -6.95
C VAL A 111 -5.45 -1.16 -8.01
N GLU A 112 -4.31 -0.53 -7.74
CA GLU A 112 -3.62 0.39 -8.64
C GLU A 112 -2.10 0.26 -8.47
N GLY A 113 -1.36 0.31 -9.58
CA GLY A 113 0.10 0.29 -9.56
C GLY A 113 0.73 -0.27 -10.83
N PRO A 114 2.05 -0.47 -10.82
CA PRO A 114 2.79 -0.89 -11.99
C PRO A 114 2.54 -2.36 -12.33
N TYR A 115 2.57 -2.67 -13.64
CA TYR A 115 2.79 -4.00 -14.19
C TYR A 115 4.04 -3.96 -15.09
N TYR A 116 4.94 -4.91 -14.87
CA TYR A 116 6.21 -4.99 -15.59
C TYR A 116 6.17 -6.08 -16.67
N ASP A 117 6.71 -5.79 -17.87
CA ASP A 117 6.78 -6.76 -18.97
C ASP A 117 7.78 -7.89 -18.72
N ASP A 118 8.74 -7.71 -17.81
CA ASP A 118 9.70 -8.77 -17.45
C ASP A 118 9.04 -9.80 -16.54
N PRO A 119 8.80 -11.05 -17.01
CA PRO A 119 8.10 -12.08 -16.23
C PRO A 119 8.86 -12.54 -14.97
N LYS A 120 10.11 -12.11 -14.81
CA LYS A 120 10.91 -12.38 -13.60
C LYS A 120 10.79 -11.28 -12.56
N HIS A 121 10.03 -10.23 -12.87
CA HIS A 121 9.88 -9.06 -12.03
C HIS A 121 8.43 -8.98 -11.56
N ASP A 122 8.19 -9.44 -10.35
CA ASP A 122 6.87 -9.31 -9.73
C ASP A 122 6.43 -7.86 -9.64
N SER A 123 5.14 -7.62 -9.78
CA SER A 123 4.53 -6.30 -9.64
C SER A 123 3.83 -6.19 -8.30
N LEU A 124 4.07 -5.11 -7.58
CA LEU A 124 3.42 -4.83 -6.31
C LEU A 124 2.49 -3.62 -6.48
N LEU A 125 1.19 -3.84 -6.27
CA LEU A 125 0.16 -2.85 -6.43
C LEU A 125 -0.45 -2.48 -5.07
N ALA A 126 -0.91 -1.24 -4.93
CA ALA A 126 -1.65 -0.82 -3.75
C ALA A 126 -3.11 -1.31 -3.83
N ILE A 127 -3.66 -1.80 -2.72
CA ILE A 127 -5.10 -1.97 -2.58
C ILE A 127 -5.70 -0.62 -2.25
N THR A 128 -6.50 -0.07 -3.17
CA THR A 128 -7.04 1.29 -3.11
C THR A 128 -8.43 1.36 -2.51
N GLY A 129 -9.08 0.21 -2.31
CA GLY A 129 -10.38 0.13 -1.67
C GLY A 129 -11.10 -1.19 -1.91
N GLY A 130 -12.36 -1.24 -1.48
CA GLY A 130 -13.23 -2.39 -1.69
C GLY A 130 -14.68 -2.10 -1.33
N THR A 131 -15.56 -3.06 -1.58
CA THR A 131 -16.99 -2.99 -1.28
C THR A 131 -17.48 -4.27 -0.60
N GLY A 132 -18.67 -4.24 0.00
CA GLY A 132 -19.25 -5.41 0.65
C GLY A 132 -18.39 -5.88 1.82
N VAL A 133 -18.05 -7.17 1.87
CA VAL A 133 -17.21 -7.73 2.94
C VAL A 133 -15.75 -7.21 2.88
N TYR A 134 -15.38 -6.48 1.84
CA TYR A 134 -14.09 -5.86 1.63
C TYR A 134 -14.14 -4.33 1.78
N GLU A 135 -15.25 -3.79 2.32
CA GLU A 135 -15.33 -2.36 2.62
C GLU A 135 -14.13 -1.93 3.48
N GLN A 136 -13.53 -0.78 3.13
CA GLN A 136 -12.30 -0.26 3.74
C GLN A 136 -11.04 -1.12 3.53
N ALA A 137 -11.03 -2.03 2.54
CA ALA A 137 -9.85 -2.80 2.21
C ALA A 137 -8.63 -1.90 1.97
N GLN A 138 -7.52 -2.24 2.62
CA GLN A 138 -6.22 -1.59 2.50
C GLN A 138 -5.13 -2.65 2.47
N GLY A 139 -3.97 -2.32 1.94
CA GLY A 139 -2.85 -3.22 1.87
C GLY A 139 -2.20 -3.21 0.49
N GLN A 140 -1.72 -4.36 0.08
CA GLN A 140 -1.04 -4.51 -1.20
C GLN A 140 -1.40 -5.83 -1.87
N MET A 141 -1.21 -5.88 -3.19
CA MET A 141 -1.39 -7.07 -4.00
C MET A 141 -0.11 -7.35 -4.77
N LEU A 142 0.36 -8.58 -4.67
CA LEU A 142 1.48 -9.09 -5.46
C LEU A 142 0.91 -9.78 -6.70
N LEU A 143 1.39 -9.37 -7.87
CA LEU A 143 1.15 -10.01 -9.15
C LEU A 143 2.44 -10.73 -9.58
N HIS A 144 2.31 -12.01 -9.86
CA HIS A 144 3.37 -12.86 -10.39
C HIS A 144 2.89 -13.52 -11.68
N ASP A 145 3.70 -13.50 -12.75
CA ASP A 145 3.40 -14.25 -13.98
C ASP A 145 3.63 -15.74 -13.72
N HIS A 146 2.56 -16.52 -13.68
CA HIS A 146 2.55 -17.90 -13.22
C HIS A 146 3.48 -18.82 -14.03
N PHE A 147 3.52 -18.65 -15.35
CA PHE A 147 4.35 -19.42 -16.26
C PHE A 147 5.46 -18.61 -16.93
N GLY A 148 5.48 -17.30 -16.76
CA GLY A 148 6.40 -16.40 -17.45
C GLY A 148 6.05 -16.18 -18.92
N ASP A 149 4.79 -16.39 -19.32
CA ASP A 149 4.30 -16.28 -20.69
C ASP A 149 3.09 -15.37 -20.85
N ALA A 150 2.72 -14.66 -19.78
CA ALA A 150 1.59 -13.73 -19.71
C ALA A 150 0.21 -14.35 -20.03
N THR A 151 0.03 -15.63 -19.74
CA THR A 151 -1.27 -16.34 -19.93
C THR A 151 -2.04 -16.54 -18.64
N GLN A 152 -1.31 -16.62 -17.52
CA GLN A 152 -1.89 -16.77 -16.18
C GLN A 152 -1.09 -15.95 -15.17
N TYR A 153 -1.79 -15.36 -14.22
CA TYR A 153 -1.19 -14.55 -13.17
C TYR A 153 -1.66 -14.96 -11.78
N ASP A 154 -0.71 -15.14 -10.87
CA ASP A 154 -0.98 -15.29 -9.45
C ASP A 154 -1.24 -13.91 -8.84
N PHE A 155 -2.43 -13.68 -8.30
CA PHE A 155 -2.79 -12.50 -7.53
C PHE A 155 -2.84 -12.83 -6.04
N THR A 156 -1.91 -12.29 -5.27
CA THR A 156 -1.88 -12.44 -3.82
C THR A 156 -2.25 -11.12 -3.15
N TYR A 157 -3.50 -10.99 -2.72
CA TYR A 157 -3.99 -9.83 -1.96
C TYR A 157 -3.63 -9.98 -0.49
N MET A 158 -2.89 -9.04 0.05
CA MET A 158 -2.46 -8.96 1.45
C MET A 158 -3.21 -7.79 2.11
N LEU A 159 -4.36 -8.09 2.71
CA LEU A 159 -5.24 -7.11 3.34
C LEU A 159 -4.80 -6.84 4.78
N VAL A 160 -4.73 -5.57 5.14
CA VAL A 160 -4.61 -5.10 6.54
C VAL A 160 -6.01 -4.98 7.11
N GLN A 161 -6.29 -5.61 8.24
CA GLN A 161 -7.58 -5.57 8.95
C GLN A 161 -7.45 -4.79 10.26
#